data_4aed07a3c30b691fd959a6b519bb8df2
#
_entry.id   4aed07a3c30b691fd959a6b519bb8df2
#
_cell.length_a   1.000
_cell.length_b   1.000
_cell.length_c   1.000
_cell.angle_alpha   90.00
_cell.angle_beta   90.00
_cell.angle_gamma   90.00
#
_symmetry.space_group_name_H-M   'P 1'
#
loop_
_entity.id
_entity.type
_entity.pdbx_description
1 polymer ?
#
loop_
_entity_poly.entity_id
_entity_poly.type
_entity_poly.pdbx_seq_one_letter_code
_entity_poly.pdbx_strand_id
1 'polypeptide(L)'
;MSGLNLKADIADRYNPFLEVLLEEHQNKMHSVYIVGSALTRDYDPKISDINSVIVLHEMDLKFLEMLAPLGRKFGKQGIAAPLFMTPAYIDNSRDVFPIEFLNIKLLHHTVFGQDIFRDLDIDRADLRHQCERELKVKLIGLRQGYVSAAGDRKILATGFADSFAGYMPLFKAIIVLLGHESPQNNPDILSTLTDITGIRTDAFNQVLALKNRQTKPTMEKLNLVFEDYYEIIEQLGEMINAFDK
;
A
#
# COMPACT_ATOMS: atom_id res chain seq x y z
N MET A 1 -18.64 -11.54 7.04
CA MET A 1 -18.44 -10.08 6.86
C MET A 1 -18.86 -9.74 5.46
N SER A 2 -19.78 -8.75 5.30
CA SER A 2 -20.30 -8.32 4.00
C SER A 2 -19.16 -7.78 3.17
N GLY A 3 -19.00 -8.30 1.94
CA GLY A 3 -18.02 -7.77 0.99
C GLY A 3 -18.16 -6.26 0.89
N LEU A 4 -17.02 -5.55 0.88
CA LEU A 4 -16.97 -4.12 0.64
C LEU A 4 -17.74 -3.84 -0.66
N ASN A 5 -18.85 -3.12 -0.56
CA ASN A 5 -19.57 -2.68 -1.77
C ASN A 5 -18.69 -1.69 -2.53
N LEU A 6 -18.35 -2.03 -3.76
CA LEU A 6 -17.60 -1.13 -4.65
C LEU A 6 -18.42 0.15 -4.85
N LYS A 7 -17.77 1.31 -4.65
CA LYS A 7 -18.42 2.60 -4.92
C LYS A 7 -18.77 2.70 -6.42
N ALA A 8 -19.90 3.29 -6.73
CA ALA A 8 -20.39 3.38 -8.11
C ALA A 8 -19.38 4.08 -9.04
N ASP A 9 -18.74 5.16 -8.59
CA ASP A 9 -17.74 5.91 -9.35
C ASP A 9 -16.49 5.08 -9.68
N ILE A 10 -16.09 4.15 -8.77
CA ILE A 10 -14.99 3.21 -9.02
C ILE A 10 -15.43 2.15 -10.06
N ALA A 11 -16.65 1.61 -9.89
CA ALA A 11 -17.19 0.62 -10.81
C ALA A 11 -17.31 1.20 -12.23
N ASP A 12 -17.89 2.38 -12.38
CA ASP A 12 -18.09 3.07 -13.67
C ASP A 12 -16.76 3.33 -14.39
N ARG A 13 -15.68 3.62 -13.64
CA ARG A 13 -14.35 3.83 -14.22
C ARG A 13 -13.65 2.51 -14.59
N TYR A 14 -13.81 1.46 -13.78
CA TYR A 14 -13.08 0.21 -13.95
C TYR A 14 -13.78 -0.77 -14.91
N ASN A 15 -15.11 -0.79 -14.94
CA ASN A 15 -15.89 -1.72 -15.77
C ASN A 15 -15.49 -1.73 -17.25
N PRO A 16 -15.27 -0.58 -17.94
CA PRO A 16 -14.85 -0.59 -19.35
C PRO A 16 -13.50 -1.29 -19.58
N PHE A 17 -12.60 -1.25 -18.60
CA PHE A 17 -11.35 -1.99 -18.66
C PHE A 17 -11.58 -3.48 -18.44
N LEU A 18 -12.40 -3.83 -17.44
CA LEU A 18 -12.73 -5.22 -17.13
C LEU A 18 -13.49 -5.90 -18.28
N GLU A 19 -14.44 -5.22 -18.92
CA GLU A 19 -15.19 -5.73 -20.08
C GLU A 19 -14.24 -6.12 -21.22
N VAL A 20 -13.30 -5.25 -21.59
CA VAL A 20 -12.31 -5.55 -22.64
C VAL A 20 -11.47 -6.79 -22.28
N LEU A 21 -11.11 -6.92 -21.00
CA LEU A 21 -10.35 -8.09 -20.55
C LEU A 21 -11.17 -9.37 -20.63
N LEU A 22 -12.45 -9.32 -20.25
CA LEU A 22 -13.31 -10.51 -20.19
C LEU A 22 -13.80 -10.94 -21.58
N GLU A 23 -14.12 -10.02 -22.48
CA GLU A 23 -14.62 -10.33 -23.82
C GLU A 23 -13.65 -11.20 -24.62
N GLU A 24 -12.35 -10.90 -24.54
CA GLU A 24 -11.33 -11.57 -25.36
C GLU A 24 -10.53 -12.64 -24.60
N HIS A 25 -10.44 -12.55 -23.25
CA HIS A 25 -9.44 -13.31 -22.50
C HIS A 25 -9.94 -13.92 -21.20
N GLN A 26 -11.25 -14.02 -20.99
CA GLN A 26 -11.84 -14.61 -19.78
C GLN A 26 -11.25 -15.98 -19.44
N ASN A 27 -10.98 -16.82 -20.44
CA ASN A 27 -10.45 -18.16 -20.29
C ASN A 27 -9.00 -18.23 -19.76
N LYS A 28 -8.26 -17.13 -19.82
CA LYS A 28 -6.89 -17.02 -19.27
C LYS A 28 -6.90 -16.58 -17.82
N MET A 29 -7.98 -15.94 -17.36
CA MET A 29 -8.06 -15.32 -16.03
C MET A 29 -8.68 -16.27 -15.00
N HIS A 30 -8.03 -16.43 -13.88
CA HIS A 30 -8.56 -17.07 -12.70
C HIS A 30 -9.47 -16.10 -11.93
N SER A 31 -9.00 -14.88 -11.67
CA SER A 31 -9.74 -13.87 -10.91
C SER A 31 -9.16 -12.46 -11.09
N VAL A 32 -9.98 -11.45 -10.82
CA VAL A 32 -9.61 -10.03 -10.88
C VAL A 32 -10.11 -9.33 -9.64
N TYR A 33 -9.24 -8.48 -9.07
CA TYR A 33 -9.51 -7.73 -7.84
C TYR A 33 -9.16 -6.26 -8.00
N ILE A 34 -9.99 -5.40 -7.45
CA ILE A 34 -9.62 -4.02 -7.14
C ILE A 34 -9.00 -4.04 -5.74
N VAL A 35 -7.89 -3.30 -5.53
CA VAL A 35 -7.15 -3.30 -4.28
C VAL A 35 -6.76 -1.89 -3.85
N GLY A 36 -6.44 -1.73 -2.57
CA GLY A 36 -5.84 -0.51 -2.04
C GLY A 36 -6.80 0.66 -1.86
N SER A 37 -6.30 1.89 -2.02
CA SER A 37 -6.99 3.14 -1.62
C SER A 37 -8.34 3.36 -2.27
N ALA A 38 -8.58 2.82 -3.47
CA ALA A 38 -9.87 2.91 -4.16
C ALA A 38 -11.03 2.37 -3.30
N LEU A 39 -10.74 1.46 -2.37
CA LEU A 39 -11.72 0.84 -1.47
C LEU A 39 -11.85 1.56 -0.12
N THR A 40 -11.14 2.67 0.08
CA THR A 40 -11.12 3.41 1.35
C THR A 40 -11.83 4.77 1.24
N ARG A 41 -11.92 5.48 2.37
CA ARG A 41 -12.39 6.87 2.42
C ARG A 41 -11.31 7.86 1.97
N ASP A 42 -10.05 7.45 1.94
CA ASP A 42 -8.92 8.29 1.52
C ASP A 42 -8.78 8.41 0.00
N TYR A 43 -9.63 7.72 -0.76
CA TYR A 43 -9.60 7.79 -2.22
C TYR A 43 -10.04 9.15 -2.74
N ASP A 44 -9.15 9.81 -3.47
CA ASP A 44 -9.43 11.03 -4.23
C ASP A 44 -9.24 10.73 -5.74
N PRO A 45 -10.33 10.75 -6.55
CA PRO A 45 -10.25 10.43 -7.97
C PRO A 45 -9.38 11.38 -8.81
N LYS A 46 -8.97 12.53 -8.24
CA LYS A 46 -8.10 13.51 -8.93
C LYS A 46 -6.60 13.18 -8.81
N ILE A 47 -6.22 12.41 -7.79
CA ILE A 47 -4.82 12.14 -7.45
C ILE A 47 -4.53 10.67 -7.17
N SER A 48 -5.58 9.85 -7.04
CA SER A 48 -5.44 8.42 -6.73
C SER A 48 -5.82 7.57 -7.94
N ASP A 49 -5.00 6.58 -8.25
CA ASP A 49 -5.28 5.56 -9.25
C ASP A 49 -6.11 4.42 -8.66
N ILE A 50 -6.83 3.70 -9.53
CA ILE A 50 -7.46 2.42 -9.21
C ILE A 50 -6.43 1.33 -9.46
N ASN A 51 -5.97 0.69 -8.39
CA ASN A 51 -5.05 -0.44 -8.45
C ASN A 51 -5.83 -1.75 -8.54
N SER A 52 -5.29 -2.71 -9.29
CA SER A 52 -5.90 -4.03 -9.43
C SER A 52 -4.87 -5.14 -9.47
N VAL A 53 -5.32 -6.35 -9.13
CA VAL A 53 -4.58 -7.59 -9.26
C VAL A 53 -5.35 -8.48 -10.23
N ILE A 54 -4.66 -8.98 -11.24
CA ILE A 54 -5.17 -9.96 -12.19
C ILE A 54 -4.43 -11.27 -11.97
N VAL A 55 -5.17 -12.28 -11.55
CA VAL A 55 -4.64 -13.62 -11.38
C VAL A 55 -4.93 -14.42 -12.64
N LEU A 56 -3.88 -14.87 -13.31
CA LEU A 56 -3.95 -15.72 -14.49
C LEU A 56 -3.87 -17.19 -14.08
N HIS A 57 -4.47 -18.10 -14.85
CA HIS A 57 -4.26 -19.53 -14.66
C HIS A 57 -2.80 -19.91 -14.83
N GLU A 58 -2.14 -19.35 -15.87
CA GLU A 58 -0.72 -19.49 -16.17
C GLU A 58 -0.15 -18.16 -16.64
N MET A 59 1.13 -17.89 -16.34
CA MET A 59 1.78 -16.65 -16.79
C MET A 59 2.02 -16.71 -18.30
N ASP A 60 1.47 -15.73 -19.03
CA ASP A 60 1.57 -15.61 -20.47
C ASP A 60 2.11 -14.22 -20.85
N LEU A 61 3.39 -14.16 -21.23
CA LEU A 61 4.04 -12.90 -21.60
C LEU A 61 3.45 -12.28 -22.87
N LYS A 62 2.94 -13.08 -23.82
CA LYS A 62 2.25 -12.56 -25.00
C LYS A 62 0.93 -11.88 -24.66
N PHE A 63 0.25 -12.39 -23.62
CA PHE A 63 -0.91 -11.72 -23.07
C PHE A 63 -0.55 -10.35 -22.51
N LEU A 64 0.57 -10.21 -21.80
CA LEU A 64 1.04 -8.93 -21.28
C LEU A 64 1.41 -7.95 -22.39
N GLU A 65 2.07 -8.42 -23.46
CA GLU A 65 2.38 -7.61 -24.65
C GLU A 65 1.11 -7.04 -25.30
N MET A 66 0.07 -7.85 -25.41
CA MET A 66 -1.22 -7.45 -25.96
C MET A 66 -1.94 -6.43 -25.08
N LEU A 67 -1.81 -6.54 -23.74
CA LEU A 67 -2.41 -5.60 -22.79
C LEU A 67 -1.69 -4.24 -22.70
N ALA A 68 -0.43 -4.15 -23.12
CA ALA A 68 0.37 -2.93 -23.00
C ALA A 68 -0.30 -1.67 -23.62
N PRO A 69 -0.95 -1.73 -24.80
CA PRO A 69 -1.70 -0.60 -25.36
C PRO A 69 -2.90 -0.18 -24.51
N LEU A 70 -3.58 -1.15 -23.85
CA LEU A 70 -4.70 -0.86 -22.95
C LEU A 70 -4.24 -0.11 -21.70
N GLY A 71 -3.06 -0.45 -21.16
CA GLY A 71 -2.44 0.28 -20.07
C GLY A 71 -2.27 1.77 -20.36
N ARG A 72 -1.88 2.14 -21.59
CA ARG A 72 -1.80 3.54 -22.01
C ARG A 72 -3.18 4.21 -22.12
N LYS A 73 -4.19 3.49 -22.63
CA LYS A 73 -5.56 3.99 -22.79
C LYS A 73 -6.19 4.26 -21.42
N PHE A 74 -6.18 3.27 -20.56
CA PHE A 74 -6.87 3.30 -19.28
C PHE A 74 -6.06 4.02 -18.17
N GLY A 75 -4.73 4.08 -18.28
CA GLY A 75 -3.88 4.89 -17.41
C GLY A 75 -4.27 6.38 -17.41
N LYS A 76 -4.70 6.93 -18.57
CA LYS A 76 -5.23 8.31 -18.66
C LYS A 76 -6.56 8.48 -17.91
N GLN A 77 -7.23 7.40 -17.57
CA GLN A 77 -8.49 7.38 -16.81
C GLN A 77 -8.24 7.07 -15.32
N GLY A 78 -6.97 7.06 -14.89
CA GLY A 78 -6.58 6.77 -13.51
C GLY A 78 -6.73 5.28 -13.13
N ILE A 79 -6.54 4.37 -14.08
CA ILE A 79 -6.39 2.94 -13.81
C ILE A 79 -4.91 2.61 -13.93
N ALA A 80 -4.29 2.21 -12.81
CA ALA A 80 -2.90 1.81 -12.78
C ALA A 80 -2.68 0.49 -13.55
N ALA A 81 -1.46 0.25 -14.02
CA ALA A 81 -1.10 -1.04 -14.58
C ALA A 81 -1.34 -2.14 -13.52
N PRO A 82 -2.11 -3.20 -13.85
CA PRO A 82 -2.40 -4.26 -12.90
C PRO A 82 -1.14 -5.02 -12.47
N LEU A 83 -1.18 -5.55 -11.23
CA LEU A 83 -0.26 -6.61 -10.82
C LEU A 83 -0.74 -7.93 -11.43
N PHE A 84 0.15 -8.65 -12.09
CA PHE A 84 -0.14 -9.98 -12.65
C PHE A 84 0.50 -11.05 -11.79
N MET A 85 -0.30 -12.05 -11.42
CA MET A 85 0.11 -13.18 -10.59
C MET A 85 -0.51 -14.47 -11.12
N THR A 86 -0.07 -15.61 -10.62
CA THR A 86 -0.74 -16.90 -10.75
C THR A 86 -0.99 -17.46 -9.35
N PRO A 87 -1.94 -18.40 -9.16
CA PRO A 87 -2.13 -19.06 -7.86
C PRO A 87 -0.83 -19.67 -7.32
N ALA A 88 -0.04 -20.31 -8.19
CA ALA A 88 1.24 -20.90 -7.81
C ALA A 88 2.27 -19.83 -7.37
N TYR A 89 2.30 -18.66 -8.03
CA TYR A 89 3.17 -17.55 -7.61
C TYR A 89 2.76 -17.03 -6.23
N ILE A 90 1.46 -16.84 -5.99
CA ILE A 90 0.95 -16.38 -4.70
C ILE A 90 1.36 -17.35 -3.60
N ASP A 91 1.12 -18.67 -3.79
CA ASP A 91 1.47 -19.68 -2.80
C ASP A 91 2.96 -19.74 -2.50
N ASN A 92 3.81 -19.62 -3.51
CA ASN A 92 5.26 -19.71 -3.39
C ASN A 92 5.95 -18.40 -2.93
N SER A 93 5.18 -17.33 -2.73
CA SER A 93 5.75 -16.01 -2.40
C SER A 93 5.19 -15.42 -1.11
N ARG A 94 4.37 -16.16 -0.36
CA ARG A 94 3.75 -15.69 0.89
C ARG A 94 4.76 -15.35 1.98
N ASP A 95 5.83 -16.10 2.05
CA ASP A 95 6.97 -15.92 2.95
C ASP A 95 7.86 -14.73 2.56
N VAL A 96 7.90 -14.40 1.26
CA VAL A 96 8.74 -13.30 0.73
C VAL A 96 8.04 -11.95 0.80
N PHE A 97 6.71 -11.92 0.57
CA PHE A 97 5.89 -10.70 0.46
C PHE A 97 4.70 -10.70 1.44
N PRO A 98 4.88 -11.07 2.73
CA PRO A 98 3.77 -11.17 3.67
C PRO A 98 3.03 -9.83 3.89
N ILE A 99 3.73 -8.67 3.86
CA ILE A 99 3.10 -7.35 3.99
C ILE A 99 2.18 -7.05 2.80
N GLU A 100 2.66 -7.30 1.58
CA GLU A 100 1.92 -7.05 0.35
C GLU A 100 0.65 -7.92 0.30
N PHE A 101 0.79 -9.22 0.55
CA PHE A 101 -0.35 -10.15 0.57
C PHE A 101 -1.31 -9.87 1.72
N LEU A 102 -0.82 -9.48 2.90
CA LEU A 102 -1.67 -9.05 4.00
C LEU A 102 -2.50 -7.81 3.59
N ASN A 103 -1.89 -6.82 2.95
CA ASN A 103 -2.59 -5.62 2.52
C ASN A 103 -3.65 -5.93 1.45
N ILE A 104 -3.37 -6.83 0.51
CA ILE A 104 -4.38 -7.31 -0.44
C ILE A 104 -5.50 -8.04 0.31
N LYS A 105 -5.17 -8.97 1.21
CA LYS A 105 -6.17 -9.69 2.03
C LYS A 105 -7.09 -8.76 2.80
N LEU A 106 -6.53 -7.73 3.44
CA LEU A 106 -7.28 -6.76 4.24
C LEU A 106 -8.17 -5.84 3.39
N LEU A 107 -7.73 -5.54 2.16
CA LEU A 107 -8.36 -4.49 1.36
C LEU A 107 -8.38 -4.86 -0.13
N HIS A 108 -9.28 -5.75 -0.50
CA HIS A 108 -9.60 -6.11 -1.88
C HIS A 108 -11.12 -6.22 -2.10
N HIS A 109 -11.52 -6.10 -3.34
CA HIS A 109 -12.86 -6.38 -3.83
C HIS A 109 -12.76 -7.24 -5.09
N THR A 110 -13.35 -8.43 -5.05
CA THR A 110 -13.37 -9.36 -6.18
C THR A 110 -14.37 -8.87 -7.21
N VAL A 111 -13.89 -8.54 -8.42
CA VAL A 111 -14.74 -8.13 -9.54
C VAL A 111 -14.97 -9.24 -10.55
N PHE A 112 -14.13 -10.29 -10.55
CA PHE A 112 -14.28 -11.48 -11.37
C PHE A 112 -13.62 -12.70 -10.73
N GLY A 113 -14.22 -13.88 -10.89
CA GLY A 113 -13.66 -15.19 -10.49
C GLY A 113 -13.74 -15.48 -8.99
N GLN A 114 -12.84 -16.33 -8.50
CA GLN A 114 -12.81 -16.77 -7.12
C GLN A 114 -12.03 -15.80 -6.24
N ASP A 115 -12.49 -15.66 -4.99
CA ASP A 115 -11.79 -14.88 -3.98
C ASP A 115 -10.74 -15.76 -3.25
N ILE A 116 -9.51 -15.74 -3.75
CA ILE A 116 -8.40 -16.51 -3.16
C ILE A 116 -7.63 -15.76 -2.09
N PHE A 117 -7.86 -14.45 -1.94
CA PHE A 117 -7.15 -13.65 -0.93
C PHE A 117 -7.87 -13.63 0.42
N ARG A 118 -9.18 -13.91 0.46
CA ARG A 118 -9.96 -13.87 1.70
C ARG A 118 -9.37 -14.75 2.80
N ASP A 119 -9.05 -15.99 2.45
CA ASP A 119 -8.60 -17.00 3.40
C ASP A 119 -7.07 -17.25 3.31
N LEU A 120 -6.34 -16.32 2.65
CA LEU A 120 -4.90 -16.45 2.52
C LEU A 120 -4.24 -16.43 3.90
N ASP A 121 -3.48 -17.47 4.22
CA ASP A 121 -2.70 -17.53 5.44
C ASP A 121 -1.40 -16.75 5.32
N ILE A 122 -1.13 -15.89 6.29
CA ILE A 122 0.09 -15.08 6.38
C ILE A 122 0.83 -15.49 7.65
N ASP A 123 1.99 -16.10 7.49
CA ASP A 123 2.80 -16.53 8.62
C ASP A 123 3.28 -15.32 9.44
N ARG A 124 3.17 -15.46 10.77
CA ARG A 124 3.49 -14.36 11.69
C ARG A 124 4.98 -14.07 11.77
N ALA A 125 5.83 -15.09 11.67
CA ALA A 125 7.27 -14.92 11.72
C ALA A 125 7.78 -14.23 10.45
N ASP A 126 7.26 -14.61 9.27
CA ASP A 126 7.59 -13.98 8.01
C ASP A 126 7.15 -12.51 8.01
N LEU A 127 5.92 -12.24 8.50
CA LEU A 127 5.39 -10.88 8.63
C LEU A 127 6.28 -10.02 9.53
N ARG A 128 6.70 -10.56 10.69
CA ARG A 128 7.63 -9.87 11.60
C ARG A 128 8.96 -9.56 10.94
N HIS A 129 9.55 -10.53 10.24
CA HIS A 129 10.84 -10.35 9.56
C HIS A 129 10.76 -9.28 8.48
N GLN A 130 9.69 -9.26 7.68
CA GLN A 130 9.52 -8.23 6.67
C GLN A 130 9.26 -6.86 7.31
N CYS A 131 8.45 -6.76 8.37
CA CYS A 131 8.26 -5.50 9.09
C CYS A 131 9.58 -4.94 9.62
N GLU A 132 10.41 -5.78 10.25
CA GLU A 132 11.74 -5.38 10.75
C GLU A 132 12.63 -4.88 9.61
N ARG A 133 12.70 -5.62 8.51
CA ARG A 133 13.48 -5.24 7.33
C ARG A 133 13.03 -3.91 6.75
N GLU A 134 11.72 -3.74 6.55
CA GLU A 134 11.17 -2.50 5.98
C GLU A 134 11.44 -1.28 6.87
N LEU A 135 11.31 -1.40 8.20
CA LEU A 135 11.65 -0.31 9.13
C LEU A 135 13.13 0.10 8.99
N LYS A 136 14.05 -0.88 8.95
CA LYS A 136 15.49 -0.62 8.75
C LYS A 136 15.79 0.03 7.40
N VAL A 137 15.16 -0.44 6.32
CA VAL A 137 15.31 0.15 4.97
C VAL A 137 14.81 1.59 4.96
N LYS A 138 13.68 1.87 5.61
CA LYS A 138 13.12 3.23 5.71
C LYS A 138 14.02 4.17 6.51
N LEU A 139 14.66 3.72 7.59
CA LEU A 139 15.65 4.51 8.33
C LEU A 139 16.84 4.90 7.45
N ILE A 140 17.36 3.96 6.65
CA ILE A 140 18.44 4.27 5.68
C ILE A 140 17.96 5.30 4.67
N GLY A 141 16.75 5.10 4.10
CA GLY A 141 16.15 6.01 3.12
C GLY A 141 15.93 7.43 3.67
N LEU A 142 15.50 7.55 4.93
CA LEU A 142 15.32 8.85 5.60
C LEU A 142 16.67 9.61 5.72
N ARG A 143 17.73 8.92 6.15
CA ARG A 143 19.08 9.52 6.25
C ARG A 143 19.59 9.99 4.89
N GLN A 144 19.48 9.13 3.88
CA GLN A 144 19.90 9.44 2.51
C GLN A 144 19.10 10.60 1.92
N GLY A 145 17.79 10.59 2.09
CA GLY A 145 16.87 11.63 1.61
C GLY A 145 17.17 12.98 2.23
N TYR A 146 17.43 13.02 3.55
CA TYR A 146 17.79 14.24 4.26
C TYR A 146 19.11 14.83 3.74
N VAL A 147 20.16 14.01 3.62
CA VAL A 147 21.46 14.44 3.08
C VAL A 147 21.34 14.90 1.62
N SER A 148 20.59 14.15 0.80
CA SER A 148 20.39 14.48 -0.61
C SER A 148 19.58 15.74 -0.84
N ALA A 149 18.73 16.13 0.12
CA ALA A 149 18.00 17.40 0.06
C ALA A 149 18.93 18.63 0.16
N ALA A 150 20.15 18.46 0.71
CA ALA A 150 21.20 19.47 0.76
C ALA A 150 20.72 20.84 1.28
N GLY A 151 19.78 20.85 2.24
CA GLY A 151 19.16 22.06 2.77
C GLY A 151 18.07 22.68 1.89
N ASP A 152 17.70 22.05 0.76
CA ASP A 152 16.57 22.51 -0.04
C ASP A 152 15.24 22.08 0.60
N ARG A 153 14.51 23.06 1.11
CA ARG A 153 13.20 22.90 1.76
C ARG A 153 12.17 22.19 0.88
N LYS A 154 12.17 22.47 -0.44
CA LYS A 154 11.17 21.93 -1.36
C LYS A 154 11.45 20.45 -1.64
N ILE A 155 12.72 20.11 -1.83
CA ILE A 155 13.14 18.71 -2.04
C ILE A 155 12.81 17.88 -0.80
N LEU A 156 13.14 18.36 0.40
CA LEU A 156 12.88 17.66 1.65
C LEU A 156 11.37 17.45 1.89
N ALA A 157 10.57 18.52 1.72
CA ALA A 157 9.12 18.44 1.88
C ALA A 157 8.46 17.46 0.89
N THR A 158 8.92 17.44 -0.37
CA THR A 158 8.44 16.49 -1.40
C THR A 158 8.84 15.07 -1.03
N GLY A 159 10.09 14.85 -0.61
CA GLY A 159 10.56 13.52 -0.18
C GLY A 159 9.71 12.93 0.96
N PHE A 160 9.35 13.74 1.96
CA PHE A 160 8.44 13.29 3.04
C PHE A 160 7.05 12.95 2.50
N ALA A 161 6.46 13.82 1.68
CA ALA A 161 5.13 13.60 1.12
C ALA A 161 5.07 12.32 0.26
N ASP A 162 6.09 12.07 -0.55
CA ASP A 162 6.20 10.89 -1.41
C ASP A 162 6.42 9.61 -0.60
N SER A 163 7.19 9.68 0.49
CA SER A 163 7.46 8.51 1.34
C SER A 163 6.23 8.03 2.11
N PHE A 164 5.28 8.91 2.42
CA PHE A 164 4.14 8.63 3.30
C PHE A 164 3.34 7.38 2.89
N ALA A 165 3.03 7.25 1.60
CA ALA A 165 2.22 6.15 1.09
C ALA A 165 2.85 4.78 1.37
N GLY A 166 4.18 4.68 1.38
CA GLY A 166 4.91 3.44 1.64
C GLY A 166 4.97 3.03 3.11
N TYR A 167 4.52 3.90 4.06
CA TYR A 167 4.45 3.52 5.48
C TYR A 167 3.11 2.92 5.87
N MET A 168 2.03 3.29 5.21
CA MET A 168 0.68 2.83 5.60
C MET A 168 0.50 1.31 5.51
N PRO A 169 0.97 0.61 4.43
CA PRO A 169 0.97 -0.84 4.39
C PRO A 169 1.77 -1.49 5.53
N LEU A 170 2.93 -0.92 5.85
CA LEU A 170 3.78 -1.40 6.95
C LEU A 170 3.11 -1.20 8.32
N PHE A 171 2.48 -0.06 8.57
CA PHE A 171 1.79 0.21 9.83
C PHE A 171 0.58 -0.71 10.04
N LYS A 172 -0.19 -1.00 8.97
CA LYS A 172 -1.23 -2.02 9.01
C LYS A 172 -0.68 -3.38 9.38
N ALA A 173 0.44 -3.77 8.79
CA ALA A 173 1.10 -5.03 9.09
C ALA A 173 1.57 -5.11 10.54
N ILE A 174 2.14 -4.04 11.10
CA ILE A 174 2.55 -3.96 12.50
C ILE A 174 1.33 -4.08 13.43
N ILE A 175 0.23 -3.39 13.15
CA ILE A 175 -1.01 -3.48 13.92
C ILE A 175 -1.52 -4.93 13.98
N VAL A 176 -1.56 -5.61 12.83
CA VAL A 176 -1.97 -7.02 12.73
C VAL A 176 -0.99 -7.95 13.46
N LEU A 177 0.32 -7.71 13.31
CA LEU A 177 1.37 -8.47 13.98
C LEU A 177 1.23 -8.38 15.52
N LEU A 178 0.83 -7.21 16.03
CA LEU A 178 0.56 -6.98 17.45
C LEU A 178 -0.80 -7.55 17.93
N GLY A 179 -1.55 -8.24 17.04
CA GLY A 179 -2.79 -8.93 17.38
C GLY A 179 -4.06 -8.07 17.33
N HIS A 180 -4.01 -6.92 16.65
CA HIS A 180 -5.14 -6.00 16.52
C HIS A 180 -5.71 -5.98 15.11
N GLU A 181 -6.99 -5.62 14.98
CA GLU A 181 -7.61 -5.35 13.68
C GLU A 181 -7.06 -4.03 13.11
N SER A 182 -6.64 -4.06 11.85
CA SER A 182 -6.12 -2.86 11.19
C SER A 182 -7.24 -2.01 10.59
N PRO A 183 -7.29 -0.71 10.89
CA PRO A 183 -8.16 0.23 10.20
C PRO A 183 -7.81 0.36 8.71
N GLN A 184 -8.75 0.93 7.94
CA GLN A 184 -8.59 1.06 6.49
C GLN A 184 -8.12 2.45 6.04
N ASN A 185 -8.38 3.49 6.81
CA ASN A 185 -8.01 4.87 6.46
C ASN A 185 -6.78 5.34 7.25
N ASN A 186 -6.02 6.27 6.66
CA ASN A 186 -4.74 6.70 7.20
C ASN A 186 -4.81 7.32 8.60
N PRO A 187 -5.75 8.23 8.93
CA PRO A 187 -5.82 8.79 10.28
C PRO A 187 -6.07 7.74 11.34
N ASP A 188 -6.97 6.79 11.10
CA ASP A 188 -7.30 5.74 12.06
C ASP A 188 -6.14 4.75 12.23
N ILE A 189 -5.36 4.46 11.16
CA ILE A 189 -4.15 3.64 11.24
C ILE A 189 -3.13 4.29 12.17
N LEU A 190 -2.88 5.60 12.02
CA LEU A 190 -1.93 6.33 12.86
C LEU A 190 -2.40 6.40 14.32
N SER A 191 -3.69 6.67 14.58
CA SER A 191 -4.27 6.67 15.91
C SER A 191 -4.14 5.30 16.58
N THR A 192 -4.58 4.23 15.89
CA THR A 192 -4.50 2.87 16.40
C THR A 192 -3.05 2.46 16.70
N LEU A 193 -2.10 2.80 15.82
CA LEU A 193 -0.69 2.52 16.07
C LEU A 193 -0.20 3.21 17.33
N THR A 194 -0.56 4.49 17.54
CA THR A 194 -0.24 5.22 18.78
C THR A 194 -0.84 4.55 20.01
N ASP A 195 -2.10 4.17 19.95
CA ASP A 195 -2.84 3.59 21.08
C ASP A 195 -2.25 2.24 21.54
N ILE A 196 -1.84 1.40 20.59
CA ILE A 196 -1.32 0.06 20.90
C ILE A 196 0.18 0.03 21.23
N THR A 197 0.96 0.99 20.73
CA THR A 197 2.42 1.02 20.93
C THR A 197 2.87 2.04 21.96
N GLY A 198 2.07 3.05 22.23
CA GLY A 198 2.45 4.23 23.01
C GLY A 198 3.39 5.19 22.26
N ILE A 199 3.77 4.87 21.00
CA ILE A 199 4.64 5.70 20.18
C ILE A 199 3.79 6.77 19.48
N ARG A 200 4.11 8.04 19.70
CA ARG A 200 3.37 9.16 19.11
C ARG A 200 3.65 9.25 17.61
N THR A 201 2.60 9.33 16.80
CA THR A 201 2.68 9.38 15.33
C THR A 201 2.42 10.77 14.75
N ASP A 202 2.54 11.84 15.54
CA ASP A 202 2.22 13.22 15.14
C ASP A 202 3.00 13.70 13.90
N ALA A 203 4.26 13.28 13.76
CA ALA A 203 5.07 13.61 12.58
C ALA A 203 4.44 13.09 11.29
N PHE A 204 3.81 11.91 11.31
CA PHE A 204 3.09 11.36 10.16
C PHE A 204 1.85 12.19 9.80
N ASN A 205 1.13 12.74 10.79
CA ASN A 205 0.03 13.66 10.54
C ASN A 205 0.51 14.97 9.89
N GLN A 206 1.69 15.48 10.30
CA GLN A 206 2.31 16.63 9.65
C GLN A 206 2.72 16.32 8.20
N VAL A 207 3.29 15.14 7.95
CA VAL A 207 3.64 14.68 6.60
C VAL A 207 2.38 14.47 5.73
N LEU A 208 1.30 13.95 6.29
CA LEU A 208 0.02 13.85 5.60
C LEU A 208 -0.52 15.23 5.19
N ALA A 209 -0.40 16.24 6.06
CA ALA A 209 -0.76 17.61 5.72
C ALA A 209 0.12 18.20 4.59
N LEU A 210 1.42 17.84 4.53
CA LEU A 210 2.30 18.19 3.41
C LEU A 210 1.84 17.53 2.10
N LYS A 211 1.56 16.23 2.13
CA LYS A 211 1.06 15.47 0.99
C LYS A 211 -0.22 16.07 0.43
N ASN A 212 -1.13 16.49 1.29
CA ASN A 212 -2.40 17.12 0.92
C ASN A 212 -2.26 18.60 0.57
N ARG A 213 -1.02 19.14 0.50
CA ARG A 213 -0.71 20.55 0.18
C ARG A 213 -1.39 21.57 1.11
N GLN A 214 -1.68 21.17 2.34
CA GLN A 214 -2.35 22.01 3.33
C GLN A 214 -1.39 22.97 4.04
N THR A 215 -0.08 22.68 4.01
CA THR A 215 0.95 23.45 4.71
C THR A 215 2.19 23.69 3.83
N LYS A 216 2.92 24.78 4.14
CA LYS A 216 4.22 25.11 3.54
C LYS A 216 5.21 25.43 4.68
N PRO A 217 5.77 24.42 5.36
CA PRO A 217 6.62 24.61 6.51
C PRO A 217 7.94 25.30 6.18
N THR A 218 8.56 25.96 7.17
CA THR A 218 9.94 26.46 7.09
C THR A 218 10.92 25.29 7.12
N MET A 219 12.19 25.53 6.78
CA MET A 219 13.24 24.50 6.89
C MET A 219 13.42 24.03 8.33
N GLU A 220 13.40 24.92 9.29
CA GLU A 220 13.48 24.61 10.72
C GLU A 220 12.37 23.63 11.14
N LYS A 221 11.12 23.86 10.71
CA LYS A 221 10.00 22.97 10.99
C LYS A 221 10.15 21.60 10.31
N LEU A 222 10.73 21.56 9.10
CA LEU A 222 11.01 20.29 8.42
C LEU A 222 12.11 19.48 9.11
N ASN A 223 13.10 20.15 9.72
CA ASN A 223 14.12 19.47 10.52
C ASN A 223 13.50 18.80 11.75
N LEU A 224 12.61 19.50 12.46
CA LEU A 224 11.88 18.90 13.60
C LEU A 224 11.00 17.72 13.15
N VAL A 225 10.31 17.86 12.02
CA VAL A 225 9.54 16.74 11.43
C VAL A 225 10.46 15.56 11.11
N PHE A 226 11.67 15.82 10.59
CA PHE A 226 12.63 14.76 10.31
C PHE A 226 13.07 14.02 11.58
N GLU A 227 13.40 14.76 12.65
CA GLU A 227 13.81 14.20 13.93
C GLU A 227 12.71 13.32 14.52
N ASP A 228 11.49 13.85 14.63
CA ASP A 228 10.33 13.11 15.14
C ASP A 228 10.01 11.87 14.28
N TYR A 229 10.07 12.02 12.96
CA TYR A 229 9.79 10.96 11.99
C TYR A 229 10.81 9.82 12.09
N TYR A 230 12.08 10.20 12.25
CA TYR A 230 13.19 9.27 12.45
C TYR A 230 13.01 8.48 13.76
N GLU A 231 12.75 9.18 14.87
CA GLU A 231 12.58 8.60 16.20
C GLU A 231 11.42 7.59 16.23
N ILE A 232 10.28 7.90 15.61
CA ILE A 232 9.14 7.00 15.51
C ILE A 232 9.54 5.68 14.81
N ILE A 233 10.23 5.76 13.68
CA ILE A 233 10.62 4.57 12.91
C ILE A 233 11.69 3.76 13.66
N GLU A 234 12.60 4.42 14.37
CA GLU A 234 13.60 3.77 15.21
C GLU A 234 12.94 3.01 16.36
N GLN A 235 12.04 3.64 17.12
CA GLN A 235 11.31 3.02 18.23
C GLN A 235 10.45 1.83 17.75
N LEU A 236 9.74 1.97 16.63
CA LEU A 236 9.01 0.86 16.03
C LEU A 236 9.96 -0.28 15.64
N GLY A 237 11.14 0.05 15.08
CA GLY A 237 12.15 -0.94 14.71
C GLY A 237 12.68 -1.71 15.90
N GLU A 238 12.96 -1.05 17.03
CA GLU A 238 13.38 -1.68 18.28
C GLU A 238 12.29 -2.59 18.86
N MET A 239 11.05 -2.11 18.86
CA MET A 239 9.90 -2.90 19.33
C MET A 239 9.73 -4.18 18.51
N ILE A 240 9.71 -4.08 17.17
CA ILE A 240 9.53 -5.25 16.29
C ILE A 240 10.72 -6.20 16.38
N ASN A 241 11.96 -5.68 16.53
CA ASN A 241 13.14 -6.51 16.73
C ASN A 241 13.12 -7.28 18.06
N ALA A 242 12.49 -6.72 19.10
CA ALA A 242 12.33 -7.36 20.41
C ALA A 242 11.10 -8.29 20.48
N PHE A 243 10.21 -8.21 19.49
CA PHE A 243 8.96 -8.96 19.46
C PHE A 243 9.21 -10.45 19.18
N ASP A 244 8.67 -11.34 20.03
CA ASP A 244 8.82 -12.81 19.94
C ASP A 244 10.28 -13.33 20.06
N LYS A 245 11.15 -12.64 20.83
CA LYS A 245 12.45 -13.18 21.27
C LYS A 245 12.38 -13.91 22.59
#